data_097f608e67ecd82fa31f4369185eec7a
#
_entry.id   097f608e67ecd82fa31f4369185eec7a
#
_cell.length_a   1.000
_cell.length_b   1.000
_cell.length_c   1.000
_cell.angle_alpha   90.00
_cell.angle_beta   90.00
_cell.angle_gamma   90.00
#
_symmetry.space_group_name_H-M   'P 1'
#
loop_
_entity.id
_entity.type
_entity.pdbx_description
1 polymer ?
#
loop_
_entity_poly.entity_id
_entity_poly.type
_entity_poly.pdbx_seq_one_letter_code
_entity_poly.pdbx_strand_id
1 'polypeptide(L)'
;MQPANWPQVGRNTPCPCGSGKRFKRCHGSAEAPAVSRLPDDAVMRERFAQVQAEIRQREQQQGMGRPIIALETNGHRVVYVGNRVYYSQKWKTFHDFLRDYPAMLFGEAWLTKQRRKADAERHPYLQWMQRAFDDHKRLATTVGTITTGSATAAMSSVMSLAYNLYLIHHNLPANAKTERLCQRIVKRLKNPDHFWGTLYETYAFALFAIAGFTMELEDESDGSDTHCEFNARSKNGRTYSIECKSRNRVASPINADGSPRIDDETLGLTKKLKAALSKSATHERVVFIDIDLPMITHFDQFHAVSDFAVARLRELEGTLEINGGNAPSAYVFVTNIPDHRNLGDTSYGLQILATGFKIPDFGQGAVHHGMHELMKSREQHAGIPSIQEAIRIRHTIPSTFDGSNPALAFSTDPRPRLRIGDWYKVPDEGGLEIEAQLCDGLVIESHKSAHCIFRTKAGVYVHYINTLTNDELDAYRLHPQTFFGVVQDDPTRRSETVVDWFDFLFETYEHTPKEKLLEFLAGAPDHNELIKQSQRDLAITYCERMALHMFGTHKAKRAA
;
A
#
# COMPACT_ATOMS: atom_id res chain seq x y z
N MET A 1 22.90 28.58 -12.65
CA MET A 1 24.16 28.31 -13.36
C MET A 1 24.43 29.49 -14.31
N GLN A 2 25.36 30.35 -14.00
CA GLN A 2 25.95 31.16 -15.04
C GLN A 2 26.73 30.22 -15.96
N PRO A 3 26.49 30.20 -17.26
CA PRO A 3 27.31 29.39 -18.16
C PRO A 3 28.71 30.02 -18.15
N ALA A 4 29.65 29.29 -17.61
CA ALA A 4 31.02 29.70 -17.36
C ALA A 4 31.87 29.93 -18.63
N ASN A 5 31.35 30.16 -19.81
CA ASN A 5 32.10 30.45 -21.02
C ASN A 5 31.19 30.97 -22.17
N TRP A 6 30.52 32.08 -21.94
CA TRP A 6 30.03 32.82 -23.11
C TRP A 6 31.16 33.69 -23.66
N PRO A 7 31.46 33.62 -24.96
CA PRO A 7 32.43 34.53 -25.57
C PRO A 7 32.02 35.99 -25.33
N GLN A 8 32.96 36.89 -25.25
CA GLN A 8 32.67 38.34 -25.07
C GLN A 8 31.70 38.80 -26.15
N VAL A 9 30.42 38.88 -25.78
CA VAL A 9 29.34 39.29 -26.69
C VAL A 9 29.16 40.80 -26.58
N GLY A 10 29.24 41.49 -27.70
CA GLY A 10 29.01 42.93 -27.74
C GLY A 10 27.59 43.27 -27.25
N ARG A 11 27.45 44.33 -26.45
CA ARG A 11 26.15 44.75 -25.85
C ARG A 11 25.00 44.91 -26.86
N ASN A 12 25.31 45.23 -28.12
CA ASN A 12 24.32 45.46 -29.16
C ASN A 12 24.08 44.28 -30.11
N THR A 13 24.82 43.17 -29.98
CA THR A 13 24.65 41.96 -30.79
C THR A 13 23.42 41.16 -30.34
N PRO A 14 22.81 40.34 -31.22
CA PRO A 14 21.76 39.39 -30.81
C PRO A 14 22.22 38.51 -29.68
N CYS A 15 21.35 38.25 -28.69
CA CYS A 15 21.71 37.41 -27.55
C CYS A 15 21.89 35.97 -28.01
N PRO A 16 22.99 35.28 -27.63
CA PRO A 16 23.23 33.87 -27.98
C PRO A 16 22.19 32.86 -27.48
N CYS A 17 21.28 33.28 -26.57
CA CYS A 17 20.19 32.44 -26.08
C CYS A 17 19.05 32.23 -27.11
N GLY A 18 19.11 32.80 -28.30
CA GLY A 18 18.08 32.65 -29.34
C GLY A 18 16.80 33.45 -29.11
N SER A 19 16.73 34.33 -28.10
CA SER A 19 15.53 35.12 -27.78
C SER A 19 15.19 36.24 -28.78
N GLY A 20 15.99 36.47 -29.80
CA GLY A 20 15.84 37.59 -30.77
C GLY A 20 16.11 38.97 -30.18
N LYS A 21 16.38 39.10 -28.90
CA LYS A 21 16.70 40.38 -28.23
C LYS A 21 18.21 40.67 -28.28
N ARG A 22 18.60 41.97 -28.30
CA ARG A 22 20.00 42.35 -28.15
C ARG A 22 20.52 41.95 -26.77
N PHE A 23 21.81 41.56 -26.64
CA PHE A 23 22.43 41.10 -25.41
C PHE A 23 22.17 42.04 -24.22
N LYS A 24 22.31 43.37 -24.39
CA LYS A 24 22.04 44.38 -23.36
C LYS A 24 20.58 44.43 -22.86
N ARG A 25 19.61 43.87 -23.61
CA ARG A 25 18.19 43.79 -23.24
C ARG A 25 17.74 42.35 -22.92
N CYS A 26 18.70 41.45 -22.72
CA CYS A 26 18.50 40.06 -22.35
C CYS A 26 19.48 39.69 -21.22
N HIS A 27 20.48 38.90 -21.49
CA HIS A 27 21.45 38.46 -20.47
C HIS A 27 22.52 39.50 -20.09
N GLY A 28 22.65 40.54 -20.84
CA GLY A 28 23.55 41.67 -20.55
C GLY A 28 22.84 42.89 -19.96
N SER A 29 21.58 42.81 -19.56
CA SER A 29 20.88 43.86 -18.82
C SER A 29 21.41 43.92 -17.38
N ALA A 30 21.63 45.12 -16.86
CA ALA A 30 21.98 45.33 -15.45
C ALA A 30 20.85 44.92 -14.49
N GLU A 31 19.64 44.74 -15.01
CA GLU A 31 18.47 44.15 -14.35
C GLU A 31 18.29 42.66 -14.75
N ALA A 32 19.37 41.87 -14.76
CA ALA A 32 19.16 40.43 -14.70
C ALA A 32 18.28 40.16 -13.45
N PRO A 33 17.13 39.43 -13.59
CA PRO A 33 16.36 39.09 -12.42
C PRO A 33 17.33 38.47 -11.42
N ALA A 34 17.32 38.99 -10.19
CA ALA A 34 18.14 38.45 -9.12
C ALA A 34 17.91 36.93 -9.16
N VAL A 35 18.95 36.19 -9.55
CA VAL A 35 18.91 34.73 -9.42
C VAL A 35 18.63 34.56 -7.95
N SER A 36 17.41 34.15 -7.62
CA SER A 36 17.05 33.82 -6.23
C SER A 36 18.15 32.90 -5.76
N ARG A 37 18.94 33.32 -4.76
CA ARG A 37 19.97 32.46 -4.17
C ARG A 37 19.28 31.16 -3.89
N LEU A 38 19.83 30.05 -4.40
CA LEU A 38 19.36 28.74 -4.01
C LEU A 38 19.31 28.75 -2.47
N PRO A 39 18.23 28.26 -1.87
CA PRO A 39 18.16 28.13 -0.43
C PRO A 39 19.44 27.46 0.08
N ASP A 40 19.87 27.78 1.29
CA ASP A 40 20.99 27.14 1.95
C ASP A 40 20.84 25.61 1.85
N ASP A 41 21.94 24.90 1.57
CA ASP A 41 21.96 23.42 1.47
C ASP A 41 21.30 22.74 2.69
N ALA A 42 21.37 23.37 3.87
CA ALA A 42 20.71 22.88 5.07
C ALA A 42 19.19 22.95 4.96
N VAL A 43 18.64 24.08 4.52
CA VAL A 43 17.19 24.30 4.32
C VAL A 43 16.66 23.37 3.22
N MET A 44 17.44 23.13 2.16
CA MET A 44 17.06 22.21 1.10
C MET A 44 17.03 20.76 1.58
N ARG A 45 18.01 20.33 2.39
CA ARG A 45 18.02 19.00 2.98
C ARG A 45 16.86 18.76 3.93
N GLU A 46 16.55 19.74 4.77
CA GLU A 46 15.42 19.70 5.69
C GLU A 46 14.08 19.57 4.94
N ARG A 47 13.85 20.41 3.94
CA ARG A 47 12.65 20.33 3.11
C ARG A 47 12.56 19.01 2.34
N PHE A 48 13.69 18.49 1.86
CA PHE A 48 13.73 17.16 1.23
C PHE A 48 13.34 16.05 2.20
N ALA A 49 13.83 16.08 3.43
CA ALA A 49 13.48 15.12 4.47
C ALA A 49 11.98 15.16 4.81
N GLN A 50 11.38 16.34 4.90
CA GLN A 50 9.95 16.52 5.10
C GLN A 50 9.13 15.94 3.93
N VAL A 51 9.52 16.22 2.69
CA VAL A 51 8.87 15.65 1.49
C VAL A 51 8.97 14.13 1.46
N GLN A 52 10.11 13.56 1.85
CA GLN A 52 10.28 12.10 1.95
C GLN A 52 9.33 11.49 3.00
N ALA A 53 9.16 12.14 4.14
CA ALA A 53 8.23 11.69 5.17
C ALA A 53 6.76 11.74 4.68
N GLU A 54 6.37 12.80 3.98
CA GLU A 54 5.04 12.92 3.39
C GLU A 54 4.79 11.83 2.32
N ILE A 55 5.78 11.56 1.45
CA ILE A 55 5.71 10.49 0.47
C ILE A 55 5.55 9.14 1.17
N ARG A 56 6.39 8.84 2.17
CA ARG A 56 6.32 7.57 2.91
C ARG A 56 4.99 7.39 3.62
N GLN A 57 4.49 8.42 4.30
CA GLN A 57 3.17 8.38 4.96
C GLN A 57 2.04 8.15 3.96
N ARG A 58 2.09 8.82 2.81
CA ARG A 58 1.13 8.60 1.72
C ARG A 58 1.19 7.15 1.21
N GLU A 59 2.39 6.61 0.96
CA GLU A 59 2.55 5.24 0.48
C GLU A 59 2.05 4.20 1.48
N GLN A 60 2.23 4.44 2.77
CA GLN A 60 1.68 3.58 3.83
C GLN A 60 0.14 3.57 3.85
N GLN A 61 -0.52 4.67 3.46
CA GLN A 61 -1.98 4.78 3.43
C GLN A 61 -2.59 4.42 2.07
N GLN A 62 -1.95 4.82 0.98
CA GLN A 62 -2.49 4.72 -0.39
C GLN A 62 -1.80 3.64 -1.22
N GLY A 63 -0.71 3.06 -0.73
CA GLY A 63 0.15 2.15 -1.49
C GLY A 63 1.04 2.86 -2.49
N MET A 64 1.67 2.06 -3.35
CA MET A 64 2.68 2.48 -4.32
C MET A 64 2.10 2.92 -5.68
N GLY A 65 0.78 2.93 -5.81
CA GLY A 65 0.07 3.35 -7.02
C GLY A 65 0.09 4.86 -7.24
N ARG A 66 -0.71 5.32 -8.21
CA ARG A 66 -0.85 6.77 -8.45
C ARG A 66 -1.48 7.45 -7.24
N PRO A 67 -0.89 8.55 -6.74
CA PRO A 67 -1.43 9.26 -5.58
C PRO A 67 -2.82 9.82 -5.89
N ILE A 68 -3.65 9.98 -4.86
CA ILE A 68 -4.90 10.72 -4.97
C ILE A 68 -4.58 12.16 -5.37
N ILE A 69 -5.24 12.64 -6.43
CA ILE A 69 -5.06 14.02 -6.91
C ILE A 69 -6.33 14.80 -6.57
N ALA A 70 -6.21 15.68 -5.58
CA ALA A 70 -7.32 16.53 -5.16
C ALA A 70 -6.83 17.92 -4.77
N LEU A 71 -7.72 18.90 -4.89
CA LEU A 71 -7.49 20.26 -4.43
C LEU A 71 -8.78 20.87 -3.86
N GLU A 72 -8.63 21.93 -3.08
CA GLU A 72 -9.75 22.70 -2.58
C GLU A 72 -9.72 24.10 -3.22
N THR A 73 -10.84 24.51 -3.78
CA THR A 73 -10.99 25.82 -4.39
C THR A 73 -12.42 26.33 -4.27
N ASN A 74 -12.60 27.57 -3.87
CA ASN A 74 -13.91 28.22 -3.71
C ASN A 74 -14.91 27.39 -2.90
N GLY A 75 -14.45 26.73 -1.82
CA GLY A 75 -15.27 25.90 -0.95
C GLY A 75 -15.68 24.54 -1.56
N HIS A 76 -15.14 24.19 -2.72
CA HIS A 76 -15.33 22.88 -3.35
C HIS A 76 -14.09 22.03 -3.23
N ARG A 77 -14.27 20.76 -2.88
CA ARG A 77 -13.27 19.73 -3.09
C ARG A 77 -13.33 19.26 -4.53
N VAL A 78 -12.23 19.33 -5.25
CA VAL A 78 -12.08 18.86 -6.64
C VAL A 78 -11.19 17.62 -6.62
N VAL A 79 -11.65 16.52 -7.24
CA VAL A 79 -10.93 15.24 -7.29
C VAL A 79 -10.76 14.81 -8.75
N TYR A 80 -9.53 14.46 -9.11
CA TYR A 80 -9.17 13.98 -10.45
C TYR A 80 -9.10 12.46 -10.45
N VAL A 81 -9.85 11.81 -11.35
CA VAL A 81 -9.83 10.35 -11.52
C VAL A 81 -9.63 10.02 -13.00
N GLY A 82 -8.46 9.50 -13.34
CA GLY A 82 -8.08 9.31 -14.74
C GLY A 82 -8.06 10.64 -15.50
N ASN A 83 -8.96 10.79 -16.48
CA ASN A 83 -9.16 12.03 -17.25
C ASN A 83 -10.43 12.82 -16.85
N ARG A 84 -11.09 12.43 -15.77
CA ARG A 84 -12.32 13.04 -15.30
C ARG A 84 -12.10 13.88 -14.07
N VAL A 85 -12.91 14.90 -13.92
CA VAL A 85 -12.93 15.83 -12.78
C VAL A 85 -14.27 15.72 -12.08
N TYR A 86 -14.22 15.50 -10.79
CA TYR A 86 -15.39 15.46 -9.90
C TYR A 86 -15.24 16.58 -8.87
N TYR A 87 -16.34 17.20 -8.45
CA TYR A 87 -16.31 18.25 -7.44
C TYR A 87 -17.57 18.27 -6.58
N SER A 88 -17.42 18.67 -5.32
CA SER A 88 -18.53 18.83 -4.38
C SER A 88 -18.10 19.72 -3.20
N GLN A 89 -19.07 20.47 -2.65
CA GLN A 89 -18.90 21.16 -1.37
C GLN A 89 -19.04 20.23 -0.16
N LYS A 90 -19.59 19.01 -0.38
CA LYS A 90 -19.91 18.06 0.69
C LYS A 90 -18.74 17.15 1.05
N TRP A 91 -17.70 17.06 0.23
CA TRP A 91 -16.59 16.14 0.47
C TRP A 91 -15.54 16.76 1.40
N LYS A 92 -15.65 16.47 2.67
CA LYS A 92 -14.67 16.84 3.67
C LYS A 92 -13.51 15.84 3.72
N THR A 93 -13.85 14.55 3.64
CA THR A 93 -12.93 13.43 3.67
C THR A 93 -12.91 12.70 2.32
N PHE A 94 -11.90 11.88 2.09
CA PHE A 94 -11.88 11.00 0.91
C PHE A 94 -12.99 9.94 0.99
N HIS A 95 -13.39 9.53 2.20
CA HIS A 95 -14.54 8.65 2.40
C HIS A 95 -15.85 9.28 1.90
N ASP A 96 -16.07 10.59 2.05
CA ASP A 96 -17.23 11.27 1.50
C ASP A 96 -17.28 11.16 -0.02
N PHE A 97 -16.13 11.35 -0.68
CA PHE A 97 -16.02 11.16 -2.12
C PHE A 97 -16.30 9.70 -2.51
N LEU A 98 -15.68 8.73 -1.84
CA LEU A 98 -15.86 7.31 -2.14
C LEU A 98 -17.31 6.86 -1.94
N ARG A 99 -18.02 7.36 -0.93
CA ARG A 99 -19.44 7.05 -0.72
C ARG A 99 -20.29 7.44 -1.94
N ASP A 100 -20.00 8.59 -2.54
CA ASP A 100 -20.75 9.10 -3.67
C ASP A 100 -20.28 8.52 -5.02
N TYR A 101 -19.05 8.06 -5.13
CA TYR A 101 -18.39 7.69 -6.38
C TYR A 101 -19.08 6.54 -7.14
N PRO A 102 -19.45 5.39 -6.56
CA PRO A 102 -20.18 4.34 -7.27
C PRO A 102 -21.55 4.80 -7.76
N ALA A 103 -22.23 5.64 -6.98
CA ALA A 103 -23.53 6.19 -7.38
C ALA A 103 -23.43 7.05 -8.65
N MET A 104 -22.36 7.86 -8.77
CA MET A 104 -22.07 8.63 -9.99
C MET A 104 -21.80 7.72 -11.19
N LEU A 105 -21.13 6.59 -11.00
CA LEU A 105 -20.83 5.62 -12.06
C LEU A 105 -22.07 4.79 -12.46
N PHE A 106 -22.87 4.37 -11.49
CA PHE A 106 -24.08 3.58 -11.75
C PHE A 106 -25.20 4.42 -12.37
N GLY A 107 -25.26 5.70 -12.03
CA GLY A 107 -26.21 6.67 -12.57
C GLY A 107 -27.59 6.62 -11.90
N GLU A 108 -28.20 7.79 -11.76
CA GLU A 108 -29.44 7.99 -10.99
C GLU A 108 -30.63 7.17 -11.52
N ALA A 109 -30.75 7.01 -12.83
CA ALA A 109 -31.83 6.22 -13.43
C ALA A 109 -31.80 4.75 -12.96
N TRP A 110 -30.62 4.13 -12.90
CA TRP A 110 -30.46 2.76 -12.40
C TRP A 110 -30.73 2.69 -10.89
N LEU A 111 -30.18 3.62 -10.12
CA LEU A 111 -30.39 3.69 -8.67
C LEU A 111 -31.86 3.84 -8.31
N THR A 112 -32.59 4.73 -8.99
CA THR A 112 -34.04 4.93 -8.79
C THR A 112 -34.81 3.66 -9.12
N LYS A 113 -34.49 2.97 -10.22
CA LYS A 113 -35.10 1.69 -10.55
C LYS A 113 -34.88 0.64 -9.45
N GLN A 114 -33.68 0.55 -8.89
CA GLN A 114 -33.38 -0.41 -7.83
C GLN A 114 -34.08 -0.05 -6.50
N ARG A 115 -34.15 1.23 -6.12
CA ARG A 115 -34.83 1.68 -4.90
C ARG A 115 -36.34 1.39 -4.89
N ARG A 116 -36.99 1.24 -6.06
CA ARG A 116 -38.42 0.89 -6.18
C ARG A 116 -38.71 -0.59 -5.92
N LYS A 117 -37.70 -1.45 -5.89
CA LYS A 117 -37.86 -2.88 -5.61
C LYS A 117 -38.03 -3.11 -4.10
N ALA A 118 -38.63 -4.24 -3.73
CA ALA A 118 -38.60 -4.72 -2.36
C ALA A 118 -37.17 -4.94 -1.87
N ASP A 119 -36.92 -4.76 -0.59
CA ASP A 119 -35.55 -4.78 -0.02
C ASP A 119 -34.77 -6.05 -0.37
N ALA A 120 -35.42 -7.21 -0.29
CA ALA A 120 -34.84 -8.49 -0.62
C ALA A 120 -34.48 -8.67 -2.13
N GLU A 121 -35.16 -7.92 -3.00
CA GLU A 121 -34.97 -7.97 -4.45
C GLU A 121 -34.00 -6.90 -4.97
N ARG A 122 -33.57 -6.01 -4.07
CA ARG A 122 -32.61 -4.96 -4.43
C ARG A 122 -31.26 -5.55 -4.75
N HIS A 123 -30.56 -4.87 -5.63
CA HIS A 123 -29.16 -5.21 -5.93
C HIS A 123 -28.30 -5.19 -4.64
N PRO A 124 -27.34 -6.14 -4.45
CA PRO A 124 -26.54 -6.24 -3.23
C PRO A 124 -25.88 -4.91 -2.80
N TYR A 125 -25.37 -4.13 -3.74
CA TYR A 125 -24.82 -2.80 -3.45
C TYR A 125 -25.81 -1.88 -2.72
N LEU A 126 -27.10 -1.89 -3.10
CA LEU A 126 -28.13 -1.07 -2.44
C LEU A 126 -28.48 -1.62 -1.05
N GLN A 127 -28.46 -2.93 -0.88
CA GLN A 127 -28.64 -3.56 0.45
C GLN A 127 -27.50 -3.16 1.39
N TRP A 128 -26.24 -3.20 0.90
CA TRP A 128 -25.08 -2.74 1.67
C TRP A 128 -25.18 -1.26 2.03
N MET A 129 -25.53 -0.41 1.06
CA MET A 129 -25.71 1.03 1.30
C MET A 129 -26.76 1.32 2.35
N GLN A 130 -27.91 0.62 2.31
CA GLN A 130 -28.97 0.78 3.31
C GLN A 130 -28.47 0.38 4.69
N ARG A 131 -27.85 -0.79 4.80
CA ARG A 131 -27.32 -1.29 6.07
C ARG A 131 -26.21 -0.37 6.60
N ALA A 132 -25.28 0.04 5.76
CA ALA A 132 -24.21 0.97 6.14
C ALA A 132 -24.76 2.31 6.65
N PHE A 133 -25.85 2.81 6.05
CA PHE A 133 -26.51 4.03 6.50
C PHE A 133 -27.18 3.85 7.87
N ASP A 134 -27.86 2.73 8.10
CA ASP A 134 -28.49 2.43 9.38
C ASP A 134 -27.44 2.24 10.49
N ASP A 135 -26.35 1.54 10.19
CA ASP A 135 -25.21 1.36 11.10
C ASP A 135 -24.55 2.71 11.42
N HIS A 136 -24.36 3.57 10.41
CA HIS A 136 -23.81 4.91 10.61
C HIS A 136 -24.68 5.73 11.57
N LYS A 137 -25.99 5.75 11.39
CA LYS A 137 -26.90 6.44 12.30
C LYS A 137 -26.82 5.95 13.75
N ARG A 138 -26.55 4.66 13.93
CA ARG A 138 -26.52 4.01 15.25
C ARG A 138 -25.17 4.18 15.95
N LEU A 139 -24.06 4.10 15.19
CA LEU A 139 -22.71 3.98 15.73
C LEU A 139 -21.87 5.25 15.61
N ALA A 140 -22.29 6.19 14.76
CA ALA A 140 -21.49 7.37 14.47
C ALA A 140 -21.55 8.41 15.59
N THR A 141 -20.40 9.02 15.85
CA THR A 141 -20.26 10.19 16.72
C THR A 141 -19.78 11.37 15.89
N THR A 142 -20.41 12.54 16.07
CA THR A 142 -20.01 13.76 15.38
C THR A 142 -19.14 14.61 16.30
N VAL A 143 -17.94 14.96 15.83
CA VAL A 143 -17.03 15.88 16.49
C VAL A 143 -16.78 17.04 15.51
N GLY A 144 -17.26 18.23 15.85
CA GLY A 144 -17.19 19.37 14.92
C GLY A 144 -17.95 19.10 13.62
N THR A 145 -17.22 19.14 12.49
CA THR A 145 -17.78 18.88 11.14
C THR A 145 -17.49 17.46 10.64
N ILE A 146 -16.79 16.64 11.41
CA ILE A 146 -16.39 15.28 11.03
C ILE A 146 -17.18 14.28 11.85
N THR A 147 -17.74 13.29 11.16
CA THR A 147 -18.43 12.17 11.78
C THR A 147 -17.55 10.91 11.68
N THR A 148 -17.30 10.28 12.81
CA THR A 148 -16.53 9.04 12.92
C THR A 148 -17.41 7.90 13.43
N GLY A 149 -17.02 6.67 13.15
CA GLY A 149 -17.69 5.48 13.64
C GLY A 149 -16.87 4.22 13.39
N SER A 150 -17.21 3.14 14.07
CA SER A 150 -16.62 1.84 13.82
C SER A 150 -16.98 1.34 12.43
N ALA A 151 -16.02 0.80 11.69
CA ALA A 151 -16.28 0.17 10.40
C ALA A 151 -17.10 -1.12 10.60
N THR A 152 -18.29 -1.17 10.01
CA THR A 152 -19.09 -2.39 9.94
C THR A 152 -18.81 -3.13 8.63
N ALA A 153 -19.20 -4.40 8.55
CA ALA A 153 -19.04 -5.19 7.33
C ALA A 153 -19.76 -4.58 6.13
N ALA A 154 -20.94 -3.98 6.37
CA ALA A 154 -21.68 -3.25 5.33
C ALA A 154 -20.91 -1.99 4.86
N MET A 155 -20.37 -1.20 5.79
CA MET A 155 -19.55 -0.02 5.46
C MET A 155 -18.28 -0.44 4.72
N SER A 156 -17.57 -1.47 5.20
CA SER A 156 -16.38 -2.03 4.56
C SER A 156 -16.66 -2.50 3.13
N SER A 157 -17.80 -3.18 2.90
CA SER A 157 -18.20 -3.66 1.56
C SER A 157 -18.46 -2.51 0.59
N VAL A 158 -19.21 -1.49 1.02
CA VAL A 158 -19.47 -0.29 0.20
C VAL A 158 -18.18 0.45 -0.12
N MET A 159 -17.36 0.72 0.89
CA MET A 159 -16.13 1.49 0.74
C MET A 159 -15.08 0.73 -0.08
N SER A 160 -14.98 -0.59 0.09
CA SER A 160 -14.09 -1.44 -0.70
C SER A 160 -14.46 -1.44 -2.18
N LEU A 161 -15.75 -1.60 -2.53
CA LEU A 161 -16.19 -1.51 -3.92
C LEU A 161 -15.90 -0.11 -4.49
N ALA A 162 -16.19 0.95 -3.74
CA ALA A 162 -15.95 2.32 -4.17
C ALA A 162 -14.45 2.58 -4.44
N TYR A 163 -13.59 2.15 -3.52
CA TYR A 163 -12.15 2.31 -3.64
C TYR A 163 -11.56 1.47 -4.77
N ASN A 164 -12.03 0.24 -4.97
CA ASN A 164 -11.64 -0.59 -6.11
C ASN A 164 -11.94 0.11 -7.44
N LEU A 165 -13.16 0.62 -7.60
CA LEU A 165 -13.55 1.34 -8.82
C LEU A 165 -12.73 2.61 -9.02
N TYR A 166 -12.45 3.35 -7.93
CA TYR A 166 -11.57 4.50 -7.98
C TYR A 166 -10.16 4.11 -8.46
N LEU A 167 -9.56 3.08 -7.85
CA LEU A 167 -8.21 2.62 -8.20
C LEU A 167 -8.13 2.16 -9.66
N ILE A 168 -9.13 1.43 -10.18
CA ILE A 168 -9.18 1.02 -11.58
C ILE A 168 -9.18 2.25 -12.49
N HIS A 169 -10.10 3.18 -12.29
CA HIS A 169 -10.24 4.35 -13.15
C HIS A 169 -9.06 5.32 -13.03
N HIS A 170 -8.42 5.38 -11.86
CA HIS A 170 -7.31 6.29 -11.60
C HIS A 170 -5.97 5.78 -12.10
N ASN A 171 -5.74 4.45 -12.06
CA ASN A 171 -4.44 3.87 -12.40
C ASN A 171 -4.33 3.41 -13.87
N LEU A 172 -5.44 3.17 -14.55
CA LEU A 172 -5.41 2.83 -15.97
C LEU A 172 -5.05 4.03 -16.87
N PRO A 173 -4.44 3.79 -18.05
CA PRO A 173 -4.17 4.86 -19.01
C PRO A 173 -5.46 5.54 -19.48
N ALA A 174 -5.45 6.86 -19.55
CA ALA A 174 -6.61 7.66 -19.97
C ALA A 174 -6.76 7.64 -21.51
N ASN A 175 -7.44 6.62 -22.06
CA ASN A 175 -7.70 6.49 -23.48
C ASN A 175 -9.09 5.86 -23.74
N ALA A 176 -9.55 5.89 -25.00
CA ALA A 176 -10.87 5.41 -25.38
C ALA A 176 -11.07 3.88 -25.16
N LYS A 177 -10.01 3.07 -25.28
CA LYS A 177 -10.07 1.63 -24.98
C LYS A 177 -10.37 1.42 -23.49
N THR A 178 -9.60 2.05 -22.63
CA THR A 178 -9.77 1.99 -21.17
C THR A 178 -11.17 2.46 -20.76
N GLU A 179 -11.66 3.55 -21.34
CA GLU A 179 -13.00 4.07 -21.02
C GLU A 179 -14.09 3.04 -21.32
N ARG A 180 -14.03 2.37 -22.49
CA ARG A 180 -14.99 1.30 -22.83
C ARG A 180 -14.90 0.11 -21.88
N LEU A 181 -13.69 -0.29 -21.50
CA LEU A 181 -13.48 -1.40 -20.56
C LEU A 181 -14.02 -1.05 -19.15
N CYS A 182 -13.77 0.15 -18.65
CA CYS A 182 -14.33 0.62 -17.39
C CYS A 182 -15.87 0.65 -17.43
N GLN A 183 -16.47 1.11 -18.52
CA GLN A 183 -17.93 1.08 -18.70
C GLN A 183 -18.47 -0.36 -18.71
N ARG A 184 -17.75 -1.32 -19.30
CA ARG A 184 -18.10 -2.75 -19.25
C ARG A 184 -18.09 -3.29 -17.82
N ILE A 185 -17.04 -2.98 -17.03
CA ILE A 185 -16.98 -3.34 -15.59
C ILE A 185 -18.21 -2.81 -14.85
N VAL A 186 -18.53 -1.54 -15.02
CA VAL A 186 -19.70 -0.92 -14.40
C VAL A 186 -21.01 -1.59 -14.85
N LYS A 187 -21.13 -1.95 -16.14
CA LYS A 187 -22.30 -2.68 -16.68
C LYS A 187 -22.43 -4.07 -16.05
N ARG A 188 -21.33 -4.82 -15.92
CA ARG A 188 -21.32 -6.15 -15.28
C ARG A 188 -21.66 -6.04 -13.79
N LEU A 189 -21.13 -5.04 -13.08
CA LEU A 189 -21.47 -4.78 -11.68
C LEU A 189 -22.95 -4.44 -11.46
N LYS A 190 -23.65 -3.84 -12.43
CA LYS A 190 -25.10 -3.58 -12.37
C LYS A 190 -25.95 -4.82 -12.58
N ASN A 191 -25.39 -5.89 -13.13
CA ASN A 191 -26.11 -7.13 -13.39
C ASN A 191 -25.90 -8.10 -12.21
N PRO A 192 -26.95 -8.52 -11.49
CA PRO A 192 -26.84 -9.44 -10.36
C PRO A 192 -26.12 -10.76 -10.69
N ASP A 193 -26.27 -11.28 -11.93
CA ASP A 193 -25.66 -12.54 -12.34
C ASP A 193 -24.15 -12.45 -12.48
N HIS A 194 -23.62 -11.26 -12.78
CA HIS A 194 -22.19 -11.00 -12.96
C HIS A 194 -21.56 -10.27 -11.76
N PHE A 195 -22.36 -9.76 -10.84
CA PHE A 195 -21.90 -8.87 -9.78
C PHE A 195 -20.76 -9.44 -8.96
N TRP A 196 -20.92 -10.66 -8.41
CA TRP A 196 -19.95 -11.25 -7.49
C TRP A 196 -18.60 -11.55 -8.15
N GLY A 197 -18.64 -12.10 -9.38
CA GLY A 197 -17.41 -12.33 -10.14
C GLY A 197 -16.67 -11.02 -10.43
N THR A 198 -17.40 -10.03 -10.95
CA THR A 198 -16.81 -8.73 -11.27
C THR A 198 -16.34 -7.97 -10.02
N LEU A 199 -17.05 -8.07 -8.90
CA LEU A 199 -16.59 -7.53 -7.61
C LEU A 199 -15.22 -8.08 -7.24
N TYR A 200 -15.05 -9.40 -7.38
CA TYR A 200 -13.79 -10.07 -7.06
C TYR A 200 -12.66 -9.68 -8.02
N GLU A 201 -12.93 -9.57 -9.31
CA GLU A 201 -11.99 -9.05 -10.31
C GLU A 201 -11.54 -7.63 -9.96
N THR A 202 -12.47 -6.74 -9.56
CA THR A 202 -12.11 -5.38 -9.15
C THR A 202 -11.25 -5.36 -7.89
N TYR A 203 -11.47 -6.30 -6.98
CA TYR A 203 -10.64 -6.49 -5.80
C TYR A 203 -9.21 -6.87 -6.16
N ALA A 204 -9.02 -7.90 -6.98
CA ALA A 204 -7.69 -8.33 -7.42
C ALA A 204 -6.96 -7.18 -8.14
N PHE A 205 -7.65 -6.50 -9.07
CA PHE A 205 -7.09 -5.34 -9.78
C PHE A 205 -6.61 -4.25 -8.82
N ALA A 206 -7.40 -3.93 -7.79
CA ALA A 206 -7.05 -2.91 -6.81
C ALA A 206 -5.76 -3.25 -6.04
N LEU A 207 -5.51 -4.52 -5.74
CA LEU A 207 -4.27 -4.95 -5.09
C LEU A 207 -3.04 -4.64 -5.94
N PHE A 208 -3.09 -4.92 -7.25
CA PHE A 208 -2.00 -4.59 -8.17
C PHE A 208 -1.80 -3.08 -8.30
N ALA A 209 -2.89 -2.30 -8.30
CA ALA A 209 -2.81 -0.84 -8.29
C ALA A 209 -2.11 -0.31 -7.03
N ILE A 210 -2.49 -0.81 -5.85
CA ILE A 210 -1.85 -0.46 -4.57
C ILE A 210 -0.39 -0.90 -4.54
N ALA A 211 -0.07 -2.07 -5.11
CA ALA A 211 1.30 -2.57 -5.23
C ALA A 211 2.16 -1.78 -6.25
N GLY A 212 1.59 -0.83 -6.97
CA GLY A 212 2.30 0.05 -7.90
C GLY A 212 2.60 -0.59 -9.27
N PHE A 213 1.83 -1.60 -9.67
CA PHE A 213 1.93 -2.18 -11.00
C PHE A 213 1.30 -1.28 -12.06
N THR A 214 1.80 -1.38 -13.28
CA THR A 214 1.12 -0.86 -14.47
C THR A 214 0.24 -1.96 -15.05
N MET A 215 -1.07 -1.71 -15.16
CA MET A 215 -2.03 -2.71 -15.60
C MET A 215 -2.55 -2.44 -17.01
N GLU A 216 -2.86 -3.53 -17.72
CA GLU A 216 -3.52 -3.53 -19.00
C GLU A 216 -4.67 -4.53 -18.98
N LEU A 217 -5.90 -4.03 -19.18
CA LEU A 217 -7.08 -4.88 -19.27
C LEU A 217 -7.10 -5.60 -20.62
N GLU A 218 -7.34 -6.91 -20.60
CA GLU A 218 -7.54 -7.69 -21.81
C GLU A 218 -8.90 -7.36 -22.44
N ASP A 219 -8.96 -7.48 -23.77
CA ASP A 219 -10.18 -7.22 -24.52
C ASP A 219 -10.94 -8.51 -24.78
N GLU A 220 -11.85 -8.87 -23.86
CA GLU A 220 -12.71 -10.05 -23.99
C GLU A 220 -13.63 -10.05 -25.22
N SER A 221 -13.65 -8.98 -26.03
CA SER A 221 -14.44 -8.93 -27.28
C SER A 221 -13.77 -9.70 -28.42
N ASP A 222 -12.49 -10.04 -28.28
CA ASP A 222 -11.82 -10.97 -29.17
C ASP A 222 -12.16 -12.41 -28.77
N GLY A 223 -13.24 -12.94 -29.32
CA GLY A 223 -13.72 -14.30 -29.03
C GLY A 223 -12.86 -15.42 -29.63
N SER A 224 -11.68 -15.11 -30.18
CA SER A 224 -10.79 -16.10 -30.83
C SER A 224 -9.99 -16.91 -29.79
N ASP A 225 -9.84 -16.41 -28.55
CA ASP A 225 -9.11 -17.12 -27.47
C ASP A 225 -9.69 -16.78 -26.09
N THR A 226 -9.43 -17.66 -25.09
CA THR A 226 -9.86 -17.46 -23.70
C THR A 226 -8.73 -16.77 -22.91
N HIS A 227 -8.77 -15.45 -22.84
CA HIS A 227 -7.76 -14.63 -22.16
C HIS A 227 -7.92 -14.56 -20.63
N CYS A 228 -6.84 -14.23 -19.92
CA CYS A 228 -6.87 -13.84 -18.53
C CYS A 228 -7.61 -12.50 -18.33
N GLU A 229 -7.97 -12.14 -17.10
CA GLU A 229 -8.72 -10.91 -16.82
C GLU A 229 -7.92 -9.63 -17.14
N PHE A 230 -6.63 -9.62 -16.83
CA PHE A 230 -5.72 -8.51 -17.14
C PHE A 230 -4.24 -8.92 -17.03
N ASN A 231 -3.37 -8.10 -17.61
CA ASN A 231 -1.94 -8.18 -17.42
C ASN A 231 -1.44 -7.07 -16.48
N ALA A 232 -0.43 -7.37 -15.67
CA ALA A 232 0.17 -6.43 -14.74
C ALA A 232 1.69 -6.48 -14.80
N ARG A 233 2.32 -5.30 -15.01
CA ARG A 233 3.77 -5.15 -15.05
C ARG A 233 4.26 -4.45 -13.79
N SER A 234 5.18 -5.10 -13.08
CA SER A 234 5.81 -4.56 -11.88
C SER A 234 6.85 -3.47 -12.21
N LYS A 235 7.28 -2.70 -11.21
CA LYS A 235 8.31 -1.67 -11.36
C LYS A 235 9.66 -2.21 -11.86
N ASN A 236 9.97 -3.48 -11.54
CA ASN A 236 11.18 -4.16 -12.00
C ASN A 236 11.06 -4.78 -13.42
N GLY A 237 9.95 -4.50 -14.13
CA GLY A 237 9.73 -4.90 -15.51
C GLY A 237 9.11 -6.29 -15.72
N ARG A 238 8.92 -7.10 -14.67
CA ARG A 238 8.23 -8.39 -14.77
C ARG A 238 6.75 -8.20 -15.07
N THR A 239 6.23 -9.00 -15.97
CA THR A 239 4.80 -8.98 -16.34
C THR A 239 4.14 -10.29 -15.94
N TYR A 240 2.92 -10.19 -15.44
CA TYR A 240 2.10 -11.29 -14.99
C TYR A 240 0.76 -11.27 -15.72
N SER A 241 0.21 -12.46 -16.03
CA SER A 241 -1.17 -12.63 -16.49
C SER A 241 -2.03 -13.07 -15.31
N ILE A 242 -3.07 -12.30 -15.01
CA ILE A 242 -3.88 -12.45 -13.81
C ILE A 242 -5.23 -13.06 -14.15
N GLU A 243 -5.59 -14.10 -13.43
CA GLU A 243 -6.89 -14.75 -13.53
C GLU A 243 -7.58 -14.80 -12.17
N CYS A 244 -8.90 -14.53 -12.15
CA CYS A 244 -9.71 -14.49 -10.95
C CYS A 244 -10.84 -15.53 -11.01
N LYS A 245 -10.98 -16.31 -9.95
CA LYS A 245 -12.07 -17.29 -9.80
C LYS A 245 -12.77 -17.09 -8.47
N SER A 246 -14.00 -16.63 -8.52
CA SER A 246 -14.86 -16.53 -7.35
C SER A 246 -15.93 -17.62 -7.34
N ARG A 247 -16.62 -17.76 -6.23
CA ARG A 247 -17.76 -18.63 -6.09
C ARG A 247 -19.01 -17.80 -5.77
N ASN A 248 -20.08 -18.03 -6.51
CA ASN A 248 -21.37 -17.44 -6.19
C ASN A 248 -22.25 -18.48 -5.55
N ARG A 249 -22.39 -18.44 -4.21
CA ARG A 249 -23.26 -19.34 -3.43
C ARG A 249 -24.29 -18.55 -2.64
N VAL A 250 -25.45 -19.13 -2.47
CA VAL A 250 -26.46 -18.61 -1.54
C VAL A 250 -26.06 -18.95 -0.09
N ALA A 251 -25.48 -20.11 0.14
CA ALA A 251 -25.00 -20.56 1.45
C ALA A 251 -23.78 -21.48 1.29
N SER A 252 -22.88 -21.43 2.26
CA SER A 252 -21.75 -22.39 2.35
C SER A 252 -22.17 -23.60 3.19
N PRO A 253 -21.73 -24.82 2.83
CA PRO A 253 -21.90 -26.00 3.65
C PRO A 253 -21.25 -25.83 5.02
N ILE A 254 -21.97 -26.19 6.07
CA ILE A 254 -21.48 -26.19 7.46
C ILE A 254 -21.57 -27.59 8.04
N ASN A 255 -20.71 -27.87 9.01
CA ASN A 255 -20.77 -29.08 9.84
C ASN A 255 -21.92 -28.99 10.86
N ALA A 256 -22.19 -30.10 11.57
CA ALA A 256 -23.24 -30.16 12.59
C ALA A 256 -22.99 -29.18 13.77
N ASP A 257 -21.74 -28.82 14.02
CA ASP A 257 -21.32 -27.86 15.04
C ASP A 257 -21.35 -26.38 14.58
N GLY A 258 -21.80 -26.13 13.34
CA GLY A 258 -21.86 -24.80 12.76
C GLY A 258 -20.55 -24.30 12.15
N SER A 259 -19.47 -25.07 12.25
CA SER A 259 -18.18 -24.72 11.61
C SER A 259 -18.25 -24.86 10.08
N PRO A 260 -17.45 -24.11 9.30
CA PRO A 260 -17.38 -24.32 7.86
C PRO A 260 -16.82 -25.71 7.52
N ARG A 261 -17.44 -26.36 6.53
CA ARG A 261 -16.95 -27.64 6.01
C ARG A 261 -15.71 -27.40 5.15
N ILE A 262 -14.59 -28.05 5.49
CA ILE A 262 -13.28 -27.90 4.85
C ILE A 262 -13.00 -29.11 3.98
N ASP A 263 -13.39 -29.06 2.71
CA ASP A 263 -13.08 -30.05 1.68
C ASP A 263 -13.01 -29.38 0.30
N ASP A 264 -12.53 -30.10 -0.71
CA ASP A 264 -12.36 -29.56 -2.05
C ASP A 264 -13.69 -29.22 -2.76
N GLU A 265 -14.77 -29.95 -2.44
CA GLU A 265 -16.12 -29.65 -2.95
C GLU A 265 -16.59 -28.29 -2.42
N THR A 266 -16.39 -28.07 -1.12
CA THR A 266 -16.74 -26.83 -0.43
C THR A 266 -15.87 -25.66 -0.88
N LEU A 267 -14.56 -25.81 -0.90
CA LEU A 267 -13.65 -24.73 -1.29
C LEU A 267 -13.60 -24.54 -2.82
N GLY A 268 -13.81 -25.60 -3.58
CA GLY A 268 -13.80 -25.61 -5.04
C GLY A 268 -12.42 -25.33 -5.63
N LEU A 269 -11.35 -25.64 -4.91
CA LEU A 269 -9.97 -25.31 -5.29
C LEU A 269 -9.58 -25.97 -6.60
N THR A 270 -9.77 -27.28 -6.74
CA THR A 270 -9.44 -28.03 -7.97
C THR A 270 -10.16 -27.49 -9.17
N LYS A 271 -11.48 -27.29 -9.08
CA LYS A 271 -12.30 -26.79 -10.18
C LYS A 271 -11.88 -25.39 -10.61
N LYS A 272 -11.66 -24.50 -9.66
CA LYS A 272 -11.29 -23.11 -9.92
C LYS A 272 -9.87 -22.98 -10.46
N LEU A 273 -8.92 -23.74 -9.89
CA LEU A 273 -7.54 -23.77 -10.37
C LEU A 273 -7.49 -24.31 -11.81
N LYS A 274 -8.16 -25.43 -12.08
CA LYS A 274 -8.26 -25.98 -13.42
C LYS A 274 -8.81 -24.97 -14.43
N ALA A 275 -9.91 -24.31 -14.08
CA ALA A 275 -10.54 -23.30 -14.93
C ALA A 275 -9.64 -22.06 -15.14
N ALA A 276 -8.85 -21.67 -14.15
CA ALA A 276 -7.90 -20.57 -14.27
C ALA A 276 -6.71 -20.94 -15.16
N LEU A 277 -6.11 -22.11 -14.94
CA LEU A 277 -4.95 -22.56 -15.69
C LEU A 277 -5.27 -22.96 -17.14
N SER A 278 -6.54 -23.22 -17.46
CA SER A 278 -6.99 -23.48 -18.83
C SER A 278 -7.08 -22.21 -19.70
N LYS A 279 -6.98 -21.04 -19.10
CA LYS A 279 -6.93 -19.76 -19.83
C LYS A 279 -5.57 -19.59 -20.50
N SER A 280 -5.58 -18.97 -21.67
CA SER A 280 -4.34 -18.56 -22.35
C SER A 280 -3.64 -17.47 -21.52
N ALA A 281 -2.34 -17.58 -21.37
CA ALA A 281 -1.53 -16.59 -20.65
C ALA A 281 -0.19 -16.41 -21.34
N THR A 282 0.16 -15.18 -21.65
CA THR A 282 1.41 -14.80 -22.32
C THR A 282 2.58 -14.58 -21.35
N HIS A 283 2.26 -14.48 -20.04
CA HIS A 283 3.22 -14.18 -18.99
C HIS A 283 3.11 -15.18 -17.82
N GLU A 284 3.96 -15.02 -16.80
CA GLU A 284 3.84 -15.78 -15.54
C GLU A 284 2.44 -15.61 -14.95
N ARG A 285 1.84 -16.72 -14.52
CA ARG A 285 0.45 -16.70 -14.04
C ARG A 285 0.34 -16.33 -12.59
N VAL A 286 -0.62 -15.46 -12.29
CA VAL A 286 -1.09 -15.21 -10.92
C VAL A 286 -2.58 -15.52 -10.88
N VAL A 287 -2.97 -16.46 -10.03
CA VAL A 287 -4.35 -16.94 -9.91
C VAL A 287 -4.90 -16.55 -8.56
N PHE A 288 -6.00 -15.81 -8.58
CA PHE A 288 -6.78 -15.47 -7.39
C PHE A 288 -8.00 -16.39 -7.28
N ILE A 289 -8.15 -17.06 -6.14
CA ILE A 289 -9.28 -17.97 -5.88
C ILE A 289 -10.00 -17.54 -4.61
N ASP A 290 -11.23 -17.04 -4.73
CA ASP A 290 -12.08 -16.77 -3.57
C ASP A 290 -12.81 -18.05 -3.16
N ILE A 291 -12.64 -18.47 -1.90
CA ILE A 291 -13.27 -19.69 -1.37
C ILE A 291 -14.69 -19.46 -0.85
N ASP A 292 -15.06 -18.21 -0.59
CA ASP A 292 -16.43 -17.80 -0.22
C ASP A 292 -17.00 -18.62 0.96
N LEU A 293 -16.23 -18.73 2.03
CA LEU A 293 -16.65 -19.36 3.28
C LEU A 293 -17.39 -18.36 4.17
N PRO A 294 -18.24 -18.84 5.10
CA PRO A 294 -18.70 -18.03 6.21
C PRO A 294 -17.51 -17.46 6.97
N MET A 295 -17.80 -16.46 7.77
CA MET A 295 -16.79 -15.85 8.61
C MET A 295 -16.07 -16.89 9.46
N ILE A 296 -14.74 -16.88 9.39
CA ILE A 296 -13.86 -17.69 10.24
C ILE A 296 -13.45 -16.83 11.44
N THR A 297 -13.98 -17.13 12.61
CA THR A 297 -13.75 -16.35 13.83
C THR A 297 -12.58 -16.86 14.67
N HIS A 298 -12.19 -18.13 14.47
CA HIS A 298 -11.16 -18.80 15.25
C HIS A 298 -9.89 -19.00 14.42
N PHE A 299 -8.75 -18.68 15.00
CA PHE A 299 -7.45 -18.82 14.36
C PHE A 299 -7.16 -20.25 13.89
N ASP A 300 -7.55 -21.24 14.69
CA ASP A 300 -7.38 -22.67 14.36
C ASP A 300 -8.16 -23.07 13.08
N GLN A 301 -9.35 -22.51 12.86
CA GLN A 301 -10.12 -22.77 11.64
C GLN A 301 -9.43 -22.18 10.41
N PHE A 302 -8.81 -20.99 10.55
CA PHE A 302 -8.04 -20.41 9.46
C PHE A 302 -6.82 -21.26 9.12
N HIS A 303 -6.10 -21.78 10.11
CA HIS A 303 -5.00 -22.73 9.90
C HIS A 303 -5.48 -23.98 9.18
N ALA A 304 -6.57 -24.59 9.63
CA ALA A 304 -7.13 -25.79 9.00
C ALA A 304 -7.48 -25.55 7.51
N VAL A 305 -8.05 -24.41 7.17
CA VAL A 305 -8.33 -24.03 5.78
C VAL A 305 -7.04 -23.84 4.98
N SER A 306 -6.05 -23.17 5.56
CA SER A 306 -4.76 -22.92 4.91
C SER A 306 -3.99 -24.21 4.67
N ASP A 307 -3.93 -25.08 5.66
CA ASP A 307 -3.24 -26.38 5.58
C ASP A 307 -3.90 -27.29 4.54
N PHE A 308 -5.23 -27.34 4.56
CA PHE A 308 -5.98 -28.09 3.53
C PHE A 308 -5.70 -27.53 2.13
N ALA A 309 -5.73 -26.21 1.96
CA ALA A 309 -5.52 -25.58 0.66
C ALA A 309 -4.09 -25.86 0.13
N VAL A 310 -3.07 -25.75 0.98
CA VAL A 310 -1.68 -26.07 0.61
C VAL A 310 -1.54 -27.54 0.26
N ALA A 311 -2.02 -28.45 1.10
CA ALA A 311 -1.95 -29.88 0.85
C ALA A 311 -2.63 -30.26 -0.48
N ARG A 312 -3.83 -29.70 -0.73
CA ARG A 312 -4.56 -29.95 -1.97
C ARG A 312 -3.84 -29.42 -3.20
N LEU A 313 -3.27 -28.22 -3.14
CA LEU A 313 -2.51 -27.66 -4.25
C LEU A 313 -1.26 -28.50 -4.54
N ARG A 314 -0.55 -28.99 -3.53
CA ARG A 314 0.61 -29.89 -3.70
C ARG A 314 0.23 -31.23 -4.34
N GLU A 315 -0.90 -31.84 -3.93
CA GLU A 315 -1.42 -33.05 -4.57
C GLU A 315 -1.73 -32.82 -6.06
N LEU A 316 -2.32 -31.68 -6.39
CA LEU A 316 -2.66 -31.32 -7.76
C LEU A 316 -1.44 -31.04 -8.65
N GLU A 317 -0.27 -30.68 -8.10
CA GLU A 317 0.95 -30.46 -8.88
C GLU A 317 1.37 -31.68 -9.70
N GLY A 318 1.15 -32.90 -9.15
CA GLY A 318 1.47 -34.16 -9.82
C GLY A 318 0.35 -34.76 -10.66
N THR A 319 -0.90 -34.32 -10.45
CA THR A 319 -2.09 -34.99 -11.00
C THR A 319 -2.92 -34.13 -11.95
N LEU A 320 -2.81 -32.79 -11.86
CA LEU A 320 -3.64 -31.91 -12.67
C LEU A 320 -3.14 -31.81 -14.11
N GLU A 321 -4.03 -32.17 -15.04
CA GLU A 321 -3.82 -32.00 -16.47
C GLU A 321 -4.70 -30.89 -17.03
N ILE A 322 -4.13 -30.11 -17.95
CA ILE A 322 -4.79 -29.03 -18.68
C ILE A 322 -4.63 -29.31 -20.18
N ASN A 323 -5.75 -29.44 -20.88
CA ASN A 323 -5.79 -29.70 -22.34
C ASN A 323 -4.95 -30.92 -22.77
N GLY A 324 -4.91 -31.99 -21.95
CA GLY A 324 -4.15 -33.21 -22.20
C GLY A 324 -2.65 -33.12 -21.93
N GLY A 325 -2.19 -32.03 -21.32
CA GLY A 325 -0.80 -31.83 -20.90
C GLY A 325 -0.68 -31.46 -19.42
N ASN A 326 0.56 -31.38 -18.95
CA ASN A 326 0.86 -30.94 -17.59
C ASN A 326 0.36 -29.52 -17.33
N ALA A 327 -0.29 -29.31 -16.18
CA ALA A 327 -0.70 -27.97 -15.76
C ALA A 327 0.50 -27.02 -15.64
N PRO A 328 0.41 -25.77 -16.11
CA PRO A 328 1.46 -24.76 -15.98
C PRO A 328 1.62 -24.29 -14.52
N SER A 329 2.79 -23.73 -14.21
CA SER A 329 3.06 -23.12 -12.89
C SER A 329 2.28 -21.82 -12.71
N ALA A 330 1.97 -21.48 -11.45
CA ALA A 330 1.30 -20.24 -11.07
C ALA A 330 1.57 -19.84 -9.62
N TYR A 331 1.59 -18.54 -9.36
CA TYR A 331 1.38 -18.01 -8.01
C TYR A 331 -0.12 -18.07 -7.69
N VAL A 332 -0.48 -18.66 -6.57
CA VAL A 332 -1.89 -18.86 -6.19
C VAL A 332 -2.19 -18.10 -4.90
N PHE A 333 -3.17 -17.22 -4.98
CA PHE A 333 -3.71 -16.49 -3.85
C PHE A 333 -5.11 -17.03 -3.53
N VAL A 334 -5.23 -17.76 -2.41
CA VAL A 334 -6.52 -18.24 -1.93
C VAL A 334 -7.05 -17.23 -0.93
N THR A 335 -8.23 -16.67 -1.20
CA THR A 335 -8.82 -15.60 -0.40
C THR A 335 -10.18 -15.98 0.16
N ASN A 336 -10.55 -15.38 1.28
CA ASN A 336 -11.90 -15.38 1.82
C ASN A 336 -12.28 -13.94 2.19
N ILE A 337 -13.32 -13.40 1.56
CA ILE A 337 -13.81 -12.03 1.79
C ILE A 337 -15.21 -12.11 2.43
N PRO A 338 -15.31 -12.24 3.76
CA PRO A 338 -16.59 -12.54 4.41
C PRO A 338 -17.54 -11.34 4.55
N ASP A 339 -17.02 -10.11 4.58
CA ASP A 339 -17.80 -8.89 4.90
C ASP A 339 -19.01 -8.71 4.00
N HIS A 340 -18.86 -8.89 2.70
CA HIS A 340 -19.94 -8.65 1.74
C HIS A 340 -21.10 -9.67 1.84
N ARG A 341 -20.90 -10.76 2.54
CA ARG A 341 -21.93 -11.78 2.80
C ARG A 341 -22.44 -11.78 4.22
N ASN A 342 -21.65 -11.29 5.14
CA ASN A 342 -22.00 -11.19 6.54
C ASN A 342 -22.07 -9.72 6.96
N LEU A 343 -23.19 -9.08 6.69
CA LEU A 343 -23.42 -7.66 6.97
C LEU A 343 -23.69 -7.37 8.47
N GLY A 344 -23.09 -8.16 9.36
CA GLY A 344 -23.12 -7.91 10.79
C GLY A 344 -22.42 -6.61 11.18
N ASP A 345 -22.39 -6.30 12.46
CA ASP A 345 -21.84 -5.03 12.95
C ASP A 345 -20.31 -4.95 12.87
N THR A 346 -19.64 -6.08 12.81
CA THR A 346 -18.16 -6.15 12.79
C THR A 346 -17.65 -6.44 11.39
N SER A 347 -16.64 -5.70 10.93
CA SER A 347 -15.85 -6.07 9.75
C SER A 347 -14.75 -7.04 10.16
N TYR A 348 -14.60 -8.13 9.41
CA TYR A 348 -13.65 -9.21 9.72
C TYR A 348 -12.42 -9.21 8.83
N GLY A 349 -12.37 -8.28 7.89
CA GLY A 349 -11.25 -8.17 6.98
C GLY A 349 -11.11 -9.37 6.05
N LEU A 350 -9.97 -9.40 5.37
CA LEU A 350 -9.61 -10.41 4.40
C LEU A 350 -8.75 -11.50 5.01
N GLN A 351 -9.07 -12.75 4.72
CA GLN A 351 -8.19 -13.89 4.97
C GLN A 351 -7.54 -14.30 3.65
N ILE A 352 -6.22 -14.54 3.66
CA ILE A 352 -5.47 -14.84 2.45
C ILE A 352 -4.32 -15.81 2.73
N LEU A 353 -4.14 -16.74 1.79
CA LEU A 353 -3.00 -17.60 1.66
C LEU A 353 -2.32 -17.33 0.31
N ALA A 354 -1.02 -17.10 0.29
CA ALA A 354 -0.21 -17.01 -0.93
C ALA A 354 0.75 -18.20 -0.99
N THR A 355 0.70 -18.96 -2.09
CA THR A 355 1.58 -20.13 -2.31
C THR A 355 1.92 -20.31 -3.77
N GLY A 356 2.97 -21.08 -4.07
CA GLY A 356 3.32 -21.50 -5.43
C GLY A 356 2.62 -22.81 -5.81
N PHE A 357 2.07 -22.87 -7.00
CA PHE A 357 1.70 -24.11 -7.69
C PHE A 357 2.80 -24.46 -8.69
N LYS A 358 3.53 -25.54 -8.47
CA LYS A 358 4.78 -25.86 -9.22
C LYS A 358 5.85 -24.76 -9.13
N ILE A 359 5.87 -24.03 -8.02
CA ILE A 359 6.89 -23.03 -7.66
C ILE A 359 7.33 -23.36 -6.23
N PRO A 360 8.30 -24.26 -6.03
CA PRO A 360 8.58 -24.89 -4.74
C PRO A 360 9.23 -23.94 -3.72
N ASP A 361 9.89 -22.90 -4.18
CA ASP A 361 10.63 -21.92 -3.38
C ASP A 361 9.80 -20.66 -3.02
N PHE A 362 8.48 -20.71 -3.26
CA PHE A 362 7.58 -19.61 -2.93
C PHE A 362 6.42 -20.04 -2.02
N GLY A 363 6.16 -19.24 -0.99
CA GLY A 363 4.99 -19.34 -0.12
C GLY A 363 5.16 -20.26 1.07
N GLN A 364 4.04 -20.70 1.66
CA GLN A 364 4.06 -21.56 2.83
C GLN A 364 4.72 -22.91 2.50
N GLY A 365 5.70 -23.31 3.31
CA GLY A 365 6.48 -24.54 3.13
C GLY A 365 7.74 -24.38 2.28
N ALA A 366 8.06 -23.18 1.78
CA ALA A 366 9.35 -22.89 1.19
C ALA A 366 10.45 -22.98 2.27
N VAL A 367 11.53 -23.71 1.99
CA VAL A 367 12.67 -23.87 2.89
C VAL A 367 13.90 -23.23 2.22
N HIS A 368 14.58 -22.35 2.95
CA HIS A 368 15.84 -21.75 2.53
C HIS A 368 16.95 -22.17 3.49
N HIS A 369 18.04 -22.70 2.95
CA HIS A 369 19.18 -23.20 3.74
C HIS A 369 20.20 -22.12 4.09
N GLY A 370 19.83 -20.83 3.96
CA GLY A 370 20.67 -19.69 4.29
C GLY A 370 20.14 -18.40 3.66
N MET A 371 20.78 -17.28 4.03
CA MET A 371 20.32 -15.95 3.56
C MET A 371 20.61 -15.72 2.08
N HIS A 372 21.61 -16.39 1.51
CA HIS A 372 21.87 -16.34 0.07
C HIS A 372 20.72 -16.95 -0.74
N GLU A 373 20.19 -18.10 -0.33
CA GLU A 373 19.05 -18.72 -0.99
C GLU A 373 17.77 -17.88 -0.79
N LEU A 374 17.56 -17.36 0.41
CA LEU A 374 16.45 -16.44 0.70
C LEU A 374 16.50 -15.21 -0.20
N MET A 375 17.65 -14.56 -0.34
CA MET A 375 17.82 -13.38 -1.18
C MET A 375 17.61 -13.70 -2.66
N LYS A 376 18.12 -14.83 -3.14
CA LYS A 376 17.88 -15.30 -4.51
C LYS A 376 16.39 -15.56 -4.76
N SER A 377 15.71 -16.20 -3.82
CA SER A 377 14.26 -16.43 -3.90
C SER A 377 13.49 -15.11 -3.91
N ARG A 378 13.85 -14.14 -3.06
CA ARG A 378 13.25 -12.80 -3.07
C ARG A 378 13.41 -12.09 -4.43
N GLU A 379 14.56 -12.23 -5.08
CA GLU A 379 14.79 -11.67 -6.42
C GLU A 379 14.01 -12.43 -7.51
N GLN A 380 13.97 -13.75 -7.40
CA GLN A 380 13.22 -14.60 -8.33
C GLN A 380 11.73 -14.30 -8.30
N HIS A 381 11.18 -13.99 -7.14
CA HIS A 381 9.76 -13.69 -6.95
C HIS A 381 9.49 -12.19 -6.81
N ALA A 382 10.44 -11.34 -7.21
CA ALA A 382 10.31 -9.89 -7.08
C ALA A 382 9.04 -9.37 -7.77
N GLY A 383 8.24 -8.59 -7.03
CA GLY A 383 6.91 -8.12 -7.43
C GLY A 383 5.77 -8.84 -6.70
N ILE A 384 5.87 -10.15 -6.45
CA ILE A 384 4.84 -10.87 -5.67
C ILE A 384 4.79 -10.41 -4.19
N PRO A 385 5.90 -10.16 -3.49
CA PRO A 385 5.89 -9.56 -2.16
C PRO A 385 5.17 -8.21 -2.10
N SER A 386 5.25 -7.40 -3.15
CA SER A 386 4.51 -6.13 -3.22
C SER A 386 2.99 -6.32 -3.22
N ILE A 387 2.49 -7.42 -3.79
CA ILE A 387 1.06 -7.78 -3.75
C ILE A 387 0.67 -8.19 -2.33
N GLN A 388 1.52 -8.97 -1.64
CA GLN A 388 1.29 -9.36 -0.24
C GLN A 388 1.25 -8.14 0.67
N GLU A 389 2.15 -7.17 0.45
CA GLU A 389 2.15 -5.90 1.17
C GLU A 389 0.90 -5.06 0.85
N ALA A 390 0.48 -4.99 -0.41
CA ALA A 390 -0.76 -4.32 -0.82
C ALA A 390 -1.99 -4.91 -0.12
N ILE A 391 -2.00 -6.23 0.11
CA ILE A 391 -3.06 -6.91 0.86
C ILE A 391 -3.07 -6.42 2.31
N ARG A 392 -1.90 -6.30 2.93
CA ARG A 392 -1.75 -5.80 4.30
C ARG A 392 -2.23 -4.35 4.45
N ILE A 393 -1.88 -3.49 3.49
CA ILE A 393 -2.29 -2.07 3.47
C ILE A 393 -3.79 -1.91 3.21
N ARG A 394 -4.41 -2.83 2.46
CA ARG A 394 -5.78 -2.67 1.97
C ARG A 394 -6.84 -2.51 3.05
N HIS A 395 -6.60 -2.93 4.27
CA HIS A 395 -7.54 -2.75 5.38
C HIS A 395 -7.76 -1.27 5.74
N THR A 396 -6.84 -0.41 5.32
CA THR A 396 -6.89 1.03 5.53
C THR A 396 -7.24 1.75 4.23
N ILE A 397 -8.53 1.89 3.92
CA ILE A 397 -8.96 2.79 2.86
C ILE A 397 -8.64 4.22 3.31
N PRO A 398 -7.90 5.02 2.50
CA PRO A 398 -7.52 6.37 2.91
C PRO A 398 -8.73 7.22 3.26
N SER A 399 -8.69 7.89 4.42
CA SER A 399 -9.73 8.83 4.84
C SER A 399 -9.41 10.28 4.43
N THR A 400 -8.14 10.59 4.15
CA THR A 400 -7.66 11.90 3.71
C THR A 400 -7.29 11.87 2.22
N PHE A 401 -7.35 13.03 1.56
CA PHE A 401 -7.00 13.15 0.14
C PHE A 401 -5.49 13.19 -0.11
N ASP A 402 -4.72 13.70 0.82
CA ASP A 402 -3.29 13.98 0.70
C ASP A 402 -2.40 12.92 1.39
N GLY A 403 -3.01 11.91 2.02
CA GLY A 403 -2.30 10.89 2.79
C GLY A 403 -1.85 11.38 4.17
N SER A 404 -2.32 12.54 4.62
CA SER A 404 -2.09 12.98 6.01
C SER A 404 -2.77 12.02 7.00
N ASN A 405 -2.22 11.95 8.21
CA ASN A 405 -2.81 11.13 9.25
C ASN A 405 -4.22 11.63 9.61
N PRO A 406 -5.27 10.81 9.55
CA PRO A 406 -6.63 11.25 9.78
C PRO A 406 -6.85 11.80 11.20
N ALA A 407 -6.24 11.23 12.23
CA ALA A 407 -6.39 11.72 13.60
C ALA A 407 -5.87 13.16 13.74
N LEU A 408 -4.72 13.45 13.12
CA LEU A 408 -4.17 14.82 13.12
C LEU A 408 -4.84 15.74 12.09
N ALA A 409 -5.22 15.23 10.92
CA ALA A 409 -5.85 16.03 9.87
C ALA A 409 -7.20 16.61 10.31
N PHE A 410 -7.93 15.89 11.16
CA PHE A 410 -9.26 16.25 11.64
C PHE A 410 -9.28 16.66 13.12
N SER A 411 -8.12 16.73 13.78
CA SER A 411 -8.02 17.21 15.15
C SER A 411 -8.49 18.65 15.27
N THR A 412 -9.20 18.95 16.34
CA THR A 412 -9.62 20.30 16.72
C THR A 412 -8.63 21.00 17.66
N ASP A 413 -7.53 20.33 18.01
CA ASP A 413 -6.49 20.88 18.86
C ASP A 413 -5.75 22.03 18.15
N PRO A 414 -5.73 23.25 18.69
CA PRO A 414 -5.06 24.39 18.08
C PRO A 414 -3.53 24.36 18.20
N ARG A 415 -2.96 23.44 18.98
CA ARG A 415 -1.52 23.36 19.17
C ARG A 415 -0.81 23.01 17.87
N PRO A 416 0.37 23.63 17.58
CA PRO A 416 1.16 23.26 16.43
C PRO A 416 1.66 21.83 16.57
N ARG A 417 1.65 21.08 15.48
CA ARG A 417 2.20 19.71 15.43
C ARG A 417 3.70 19.76 15.63
N LEU A 418 4.24 18.78 16.35
CA LEU A 418 5.68 18.60 16.51
C LEU A 418 6.31 18.10 15.20
N ARG A 419 7.15 18.94 14.59
CA ARG A 419 7.89 18.60 13.35
C ARG A 419 9.34 18.97 13.51
N ILE A 420 10.24 18.04 13.26
CA ILE A 420 11.68 18.28 13.23
C ILE A 420 11.98 19.31 12.12
N GLY A 421 12.74 20.32 12.48
CA GLY A 421 13.06 21.47 11.64
C GLY A 421 12.21 22.70 11.91
N ASP A 422 11.01 22.56 12.47
CA ASP A 422 10.14 23.69 12.76
C ASP A 422 10.55 24.43 14.06
N TRP A 423 10.21 25.71 14.13
CA TRP A 423 10.48 26.59 15.28
C TRP A 423 9.28 26.67 16.20
N TYR A 424 9.54 26.55 17.51
CA TYR A 424 8.54 26.56 18.56
C TYR A 424 8.94 27.54 19.66
N LYS A 425 7.94 28.01 20.41
CA LYS A 425 8.16 28.67 21.69
C LYS A 425 8.16 27.62 22.77
N VAL A 426 9.27 27.46 23.45
CA VAL A 426 9.44 26.48 24.53
C VAL A 426 9.96 27.22 25.78
N PRO A 427 9.58 26.78 27.00
CA PRO A 427 10.14 27.36 28.20
C PRO A 427 11.62 26.97 28.35
N ASP A 428 12.46 27.91 28.80
CA ASP A 428 13.82 27.63 29.26
C ASP A 428 13.80 27.08 30.69
N GLU A 429 14.99 26.84 31.27
CA GLU A 429 15.14 26.39 32.67
C GLU A 429 14.55 27.37 33.70
N GLY A 430 14.43 28.64 33.34
CA GLY A 430 13.83 29.71 34.17
C GLY A 430 12.33 29.87 33.94
N GLY A 431 11.72 29.14 33.04
CA GLY A 431 10.31 29.23 32.66
C GLY A 431 9.99 30.37 31.67
N LEU A 432 11.01 31.05 31.11
CA LEU A 432 10.82 32.06 30.08
C LEU A 432 10.66 31.42 28.69
N GLU A 433 9.70 31.90 27.91
CA GLU A 433 9.50 31.44 26.53
C GLU A 433 10.66 31.86 25.62
N ILE A 434 11.32 30.91 25.01
CA ILE A 434 12.40 31.08 24.05
C ILE A 434 12.02 30.45 22.72
N GLU A 435 12.50 31.03 21.61
CA GLU A 435 12.37 30.40 20.28
C GLU A 435 13.46 29.36 20.08
N ALA A 436 13.06 28.13 19.78
CA ALA A 436 13.99 27.03 19.51
C ALA A 436 13.44 26.08 18.45
N GLN A 437 14.34 25.50 17.66
CA GLN A 437 14.04 24.59 16.58
C GLN A 437 14.03 23.15 17.12
N LEU A 438 12.98 22.38 16.81
CA LEU A 438 12.93 20.95 17.13
C LEU A 438 13.98 20.20 16.30
N CYS A 439 14.91 19.52 16.95
CA CYS A 439 15.99 18.77 16.29
C CYS A 439 15.79 17.26 16.36
N ASP A 440 15.18 16.77 17.46
CA ASP A 440 14.96 15.34 17.69
C ASP A 440 13.76 15.13 18.61
N GLY A 441 13.13 13.94 18.52
CA GLY A 441 11.98 13.60 19.35
C GLY A 441 11.79 12.10 19.51
N LEU A 442 11.35 11.69 20.70
CA LEU A 442 11.03 10.31 21.06
C LEU A 442 9.70 10.26 21.80
N VAL A 443 8.77 9.43 21.33
CA VAL A 443 7.49 9.21 22.02
C VAL A 443 7.62 8.10 23.07
N ILE A 444 7.12 8.36 24.27
CA ILE A 444 6.95 7.37 25.34
C ILE A 444 5.46 7.17 25.59
N GLU A 445 4.90 6.14 24.96
CA GLU A 445 3.44 5.88 24.96
C GLU A 445 2.88 5.69 26.37
N SER A 446 3.60 4.94 27.24
CA SER A 446 3.19 4.69 28.63
C SER A 446 2.97 5.97 29.44
N HIS A 447 3.68 7.05 29.08
CA HIS A 447 3.56 8.37 29.73
C HIS A 447 2.71 9.35 28.92
N LYS A 448 2.24 8.96 27.73
CA LYS A 448 1.56 9.84 26.78
C LYS A 448 2.36 11.13 26.53
N SER A 449 3.66 11.00 26.29
CA SER A 449 4.55 12.15 26.16
C SER A 449 5.53 11.99 25.01
N ALA A 450 5.95 13.13 24.45
CA ALA A 450 7.07 13.23 23.51
C ALA A 450 8.23 13.96 24.21
N HIS A 451 9.37 13.32 24.30
CA HIS A 451 10.63 13.89 24.73
C HIS A 451 11.30 14.55 23.53
N CYS A 452 11.42 15.86 23.55
CA CYS A 452 11.87 16.67 22.43
C CYS A 452 13.16 17.39 22.74
N ILE A 453 14.10 17.39 21.81
CA ILE A 453 15.34 18.17 21.90
C ILE A 453 15.20 19.37 20.96
N PHE A 454 15.26 20.55 21.54
CA PHE A 454 15.20 21.82 20.83
C PHE A 454 16.56 22.49 20.82
N ARG A 455 16.89 23.22 19.74
CA ARG A 455 18.11 24.00 19.62
C ARG A 455 17.74 25.48 19.43
N THR A 456 18.24 26.34 20.31
CA THR A 456 18.07 27.80 20.20
C THR A 456 18.92 28.39 19.06
N LYS A 457 18.64 29.64 18.68
CA LYS A 457 19.47 30.41 17.72
C LYS A 457 20.92 30.57 18.19
N ALA A 458 21.15 30.54 19.49
CA ALA A 458 22.49 30.58 20.10
C ALA A 458 23.20 29.21 20.11
N GLY A 459 22.55 28.13 19.61
CA GLY A 459 23.12 26.79 19.57
C GLY A 459 22.99 26.00 20.87
N VAL A 460 22.27 26.53 21.89
CA VAL A 460 22.01 25.82 23.15
C VAL A 460 20.90 24.81 22.95
N TYR A 461 21.07 23.59 23.47
CA TYR A 461 20.06 22.54 23.44
C TYR A 461 19.20 22.56 24.70
N VAL A 462 17.90 22.45 24.50
CA VAL A 462 16.88 22.39 25.55
C VAL A 462 16.08 21.11 25.39
N HIS A 463 15.98 20.34 26.48
CA HIS A 463 15.09 19.18 26.53
C HIS A 463 13.74 19.60 27.10
N TYR A 464 12.67 19.30 26.35
CA TYR A 464 11.30 19.58 26.80
C TYR A 464 10.39 18.37 26.60
N ILE A 465 9.51 18.12 27.57
CA ILE A 465 8.56 17.00 27.55
C ILE A 465 7.18 17.55 27.19
N ASN A 466 6.68 17.17 26.03
CA ASN A 466 5.34 17.52 25.57
C ASN A 466 4.36 16.42 25.92
N THR A 467 3.23 16.76 26.54
CA THR A 467 2.11 15.84 26.72
C THR A 467 1.38 15.67 25.39
N LEU A 468 1.20 14.44 24.95
CA LEU A 468 0.48 14.10 23.72
C LEU A 468 -1.01 13.92 23.97
N THR A 469 -1.84 14.38 23.03
CA THR A 469 -3.26 14.07 22.98
C THR A 469 -3.50 12.63 22.56
N ASN A 470 -4.73 12.13 22.67
CA ASN A 470 -5.08 10.82 22.14
C ASN A 470 -4.95 10.78 20.61
N ASP A 471 -5.33 11.85 19.88
CA ASP A 471 -5.17 11.97 18.43
C ASP A 471 -3.71 11.88 18.00
N GLU A 472 -2.79 12.53 18.74
CA GLU A 472 -1.36 12.46 18.48
C GLU A 472 -0.80 11.06 18.78
N LEU A 473 -1.26 10.39 19.83
CA LEU A 473 -0.85 9.02 20.13
C LEU A 473 -1.35 8.03 19.07
N ASP A 474 -2.58 8.18 18.61
CA ASP A 474 -3.13 7.33 17.56
C ASP A 474 -2.40 7.58 16.22
N ALA A 475 -2.02 8.84 15.95
CA ALA A 475 -1.19 9.19 14.80
C ALA A 475 0.22 8.58 14.90
N TYR A 476 0.84 8.60 16.06
CA TYR A 476 2.13 7.96 16.30
C TYR A 476 2.07 6.44 16.10
N ARG A 477 1.08 5.76 16.69
CA ARG A 477 0.89 4.31 16.55
C ARG A 477 0.70 3.88 15.10
N LEU A 478 0.02 4.71 14.32
CA LEU A 478 -0.23 4.43 12.92
C LEU A 478 1.02 4.66 12.05
N HIS A 479 1.81 5.71 12.36
CA HIS A 479 2.97 6.12 11.58
C HIS A 479 4.16 6.56 12.46
N PRO A 480 4.76 5.64 13.25
CA PRO A 480 5.82 6.00 14.20
C PRO A 480 7.05 6.57 13.52
N GLN A 481 7.38 6.10 12.30
CA GLN A 481 8.56 6.54 11.57
C GLN A 481 8.46 7.96 11.00
N THR A 482 7.27 8.52 10.87
CA THR A 482 7.05 9.83 10.23
C THR A 482 6.30 10.82 11.13
N PHE A 483 6.08 10.45 12.38
CA PHE A 483 5.31 11.26 13.33
C PHE A 483 5.84 12.68 13.48
N PHE A 484 7.16 12.84 13.54
CA PHE A 484 7.82 14.14 13.66
C PHE A 484 8.09 14.83 12.33
N GLY A 485 7.42 14.44 11.24
CA GLY A 485 7.53 15.10 9.93
C GLY A 485 8.81 14.82 9.15
N VAL A 486 9.68 13.95 9.64
CA VAL A 486 10.85 13.41 8.94
C VAL A 486 10.85 11.89 9.07
N VAL A 487 11.54 11.18 8.18
CA VAL A 487 11.69 9.73 8.30
C VAL A 487 12.71 9.42 9.38
N GLN A 488 12.27 8.76 10.44
CA GLN A 488 13.09 8.24 11.52
C GLN A 488 13.07 6.71 11.52
N ASP A 489 14.02 6.09 12.18
CA ASP A 489 13.97 4.66 12.47
C ASP A 489 12.74 4.34 13.31
N ASP A 490 12.12 3.19 13.03
CA ASP A 490 10.96 2.75 13.80
C ASP A 490 11.40 2.27 15.19
N PRO A 491 11.13 3.04 16.27
CA PRO A 491 11.54 2.65 17.61
C PRO A 491 10.75 1.45 18.14
N THR A 492 9.65 1.08 17.47
CA THR A 492 8.82 -0.07 17.83
C THR A 492 9.26 -1.34 17.11
N ARG A 493 10.11 -1.22 16.06
CA ARG A 493 10.61 -2.37 15.31
C ARG A 493 11.36 -3.32 16.24
N ARG A 494 10.96 -4.58 16.21
CA ARG A 494 11.60 -5.66 16.96
C ARG A 494 12.12 -6.69 15.98
N SER A 495 13.35 -7.11 16.19
CA SER A 495 13.92 -8.24 15.45
C SER A 495 13.73 -9.50 16.29
N GLU A 496 12.70 -10.28 15.97
CA GLU A 496 12.31 -11.47 16.72
C GLU A 496 12.89 -12.77 16.12
N THR A 497 13.17 -12.74 14.81
CA THR A 497 13.73 -13.87 14.06
C THR A 497 15.12 -13.55 13.53
N VAL A 498 15.86 -14.57 13.10
CA VAL A 498 17.16 -14.38 12.43
C VAL A 498 16.99 -13.57 11.15
N VAL A 499 15.87 -13.75 10.44
CA VAL A 499 15.57 -13.00 9.21
C VAL A 499 15.36 -11.51 9.51
N ASP A 500 14.66 -11.16 10.60
CA ASP A 500 14.48 -9.75 10.98
C ASP A 500 15.82 -9.08 11.30
N TRP A 501 16.72 -9.79 12.02
CA TRP A 501 18.08 -9.30 12.28
C TRP A 501 18.88 -9.16 11.00
N PHE A 502 18.76 -10.13 10.09
CA PHE A 502 19.43 -10.07 8.79
C PHE A 502 18.92 -8.87 7.98
N ASP A 503 17.63 -8.66 7.87
CA ASP A 503 17.03 -7.56 7.10
C ASP A 503 17.47 -6.20 7.64
N PHE A 504 17.47 -6.02 8.96
CA PHE A 504 17.97 -4.80 9.61
C PHE A 504 19.46 -4.55 9.29
N LEU A 505 20.28 -5.58 9.39
CA LEU A 505 21.71 -5.46 9.10
C LEU A 505 21.96 -5.24 7.60
N PHE A 506 21.21 -5.92 6.74
CA PHE A 506 21.39 -5.81 5.31
C PHE A 506 21.03 -4.41 4.79
N GLU A 507 19.96 -3.81 5.26
CA GLU A 507 19.62 -2.39 5.00
C GLU A 507 20.78 -1.44 5.35
N THR A 508 21.55 -1.78 6.38
CA THR A 508 22.67 -0.94 6.85
C THR A 508 23.95 -1.16 6.04
N TYR A 509 24.25 -2.42 5.67
CA TYR A 509 25.55 -2.80 5.14
C TYR A 509 25.57 -3.19 3.66
N GLU A 510 24.44 -3.26 2.96
CA GLU A 510 24.35 -3.68 1.55
C GLU A 510 25.21 -2.83 0.59
N HIS A 511 25.42 -1.56 0.93
CA HIS A 511 26.25 -0.64 0.13
C HIS A 511 27.67 -0.43 0.67
N THR A 512 28.07 -1.18 1.72
CA THR A 512 29.41 -1.08 2.29
C THR A 512 30.45 -1.57 1.29
N PRO A 513 31.55 -0.82 1.05
CA PRO A 513 32.61 -1.25 0.14
C PRO A 513 33.19 -2.63 0.51
N LYS A 514 33.54 -3.40 -0.52
CA LYS A 514 34.05 -4.78 -0.36
C LYS A 514 35.24 -4.83 0.59
N GLU A 515 36.18 -3.89 0.47
CA GLU A 515 37.37 -3.79 1.29
C GLU A 515 37.03 -3.68 2.77
N LYS A 516 35.98 -2.88 3.08
CA LYS A 516 35.54 -2.68 4.46
C LYS A 516 34.85 -3.91 5.03
N LEU A 517 34.04 -4.59 4.23
CA LEU A 517 33.44 -5.87 4.63
C LEU A 517 34.49 -6.94 4.89
N LEU A 518 35.56 -6.99 4.10
CA LEU A 518 36.69 -7.90 4.32
C LEU A 518 37.47 -7.57 5.60
N GLU A 519 37.62 -6.28 5.95
CA GLU A 519 38.16 -5.88 7.25
C GLU A 519 37.33 -6.43 8.42
N PHE A 520 35.99 -6.32 8.34
CA PHE A 520 35.09 -6.85 9.37
C PHE A 520 35.18 -8.37 9.50
N LEU A 521 35.51 -9.07 8.42
CA LEU A 521 35.63 -10.52 8.35
C LEU A 521 37.09 -11.03 8.38
N ALA A 522 38.06 -10.17 8.72
CA ALA A 522 39.50 -10.54 8.68
C ALA A 522 39.86 -11.73 9.56
N GLY A 523 39.13 -11.98 10.66
CA GLY A 523 39.34 -13.14 11.54
C GLY A 523 38.55 -14.40 11.15
N ALA A 524 37.87 -14.41 10.02
CA ALA A 524 37.07 -15.56 9.59
C ALA A 524 37.97 -16.71 9.08
N PRO A 525 37.70 -17.96 9.46
CA PRO A 525 38.48 -19.13 9.02
C PRO A 525 38.52 -19.31 7.50
N ASP A 526 37.49 -18.89 6.82
CA ASP A 526 37.29 -18.98 5.38
C ASP A 526 37.60 -17.67 4.62
N HIS A 527 38.38 -16.79 5.22
CA HIS A 527 38.70 -15.47 4.64
C HIS A 527 39.18 -15.54 3.18
N ASN A 528 39.97 -16.55 2.79
CA ASN A 528 40.44 -16.75 1.43
C ASN A 528 39.28 -17.03 0.42
N GLU A 529 38.19 -17.62 0.85
CA GLU A 529 37.01 -17.83 0.02
C GLU A 529 36.18 -16.55 -0.05
N LEU A 530 36.08 -15.80 1.05
CA LEU A 530 35.35 -14.54 1.13
C LEU A 530 35.91 -13.47 0.18
N ILE A 531 37.24 -13.42 0.00
CA ILE A 531 37.90 -12.50 -0.96
C ILE A 531 37.38 -12.70 -2.40
N LYS A 532 36.98 -13.93 -2.77
CA LYS A 532 36.50 -14.28 -4.13
C LYS A 532 35.05 -13.85 -4.37
N GLN A 533 34.29 -13.60 -3.32
CA GLN A 533 32.87 -13.21 -3.42
C GLN A 533 32.70 -11.81 -4.03
N SER A 534 31.57 -11.59 -4.67
CA SER A 534 31.12 -10.24 -5.06
C SER A 534 30.90 -9.36 -3.82
N GLN A 535 30.89 -8.03 -3.99
CA GLN A 535 30.58 -7.11 -2.88
C GLN A 535 29.23 -7.46 -2.23
N ARG A 536 28.21 -7.74 -3.06
CA ARG A 536 26.86 -8.08 -2.59
C ARG A 536 26.82 -9.42 -1.86
N ASP A 537 27.44 -10.47 -2.41
CA ASP A 537 27.47 -11.77 -1.73
C ASP A 537 28.21 -11.69 -0.40
N LEU A 538 29.27 -10.89 -0.36
CA LEU A 538 30.01 -10.63 0.87
C LEU A 538 29.17 -9.88 1.91
N ALA A 539 28.36 -8.90 1.48
CA ALA A 539 27.43 -8.21 2.37
C ALA A 539 26.38 -9.18 2.93
N ILE A 540 25.80 -10.06 2.10
CA ILE A 540 24.89 -11.10 2.54
C ILE A 540 25.56 -12.01 3.57
N THR A 541 26.76 -12.52 3.28
CA THR A 541 27.52 -13.39 4.20
C THR A 541 27.82 -12.71 5.53
N TYR A 542 28.26 -11.45 5.50
CA TYR A 542 28.53 -10.67 6.71
C TYR A 542 27.27 -10.50 7.56
N CYS A 543 26.16 -10.05 6.94
CA CYS A 543 24.90 -9.83 7.65
C CYS A 543 24.31 -11.12 8.20
N GLU A 544 24.41 -12.24 7.47
CA GLU A 544 23.96 -13.56 7.95
C GLU A 544 24.70 -13.98 9.21
N ARG A 545 26.02 -13.88 9.23
CA ARG A 545 26.85 -14.22 10.40
C ARG A 545 26.54 -13.34 11.60
N MET A 546 26.40 -12.04 11.38
CA MET A 546 26.03 -11.09 12.42
C MET A 546 24.63 -11.34 12.95
N ALA A 547 23.66 -11.60 12.09
CA ALA A 547 22.28 -11.91 12.47
C ALA A 547 22.20 -13.16 13.34
N LEU A 548 22.89 -14.23 12.95
CA LEU A 548 22.98 -15.48 13.73
C LEU A 548 23.62 -15.25 15.11
N HIS A 549 24.70 -14.46 15.16
CA HIS A 549 25.39 -14.13 16.42
C HIS A 549 24.48 -13.31 17.35
N MET A 550 23.86 -12.26 16.82
CA MET A 550 22.99 -11.36 17.60
C MET A 550 21.73 -12.10 18.10
N PHE A 551 21.10 -12.91 17.26
CA PHE A 551 19.95 -13.72 17.64
C PHE A 551 20.29 -14.73 18.73
N GLY A 552 21.42 -15.44 18.62
CA GLY A 552 21.90 -16.37 19.64
C GLY A 552 22.17 -15.70 20.99
N THR A 553 22.81 -14.52 20.97
CA THR A 553 23.08 -13.73 22.19
C THR A 553 21.80 -13.20 22.83
N HIS A 554 20.84 -12.74 22.02
CA HIS A 554 19.56 -12.22 22.50
C HIS A 554 18.70 -13.34 23.14
N LYS A 555 18.68 -14.54 22.52
CA LYS A 555 17.96 -15.69 23.07
C LYS A 555 18.56 -16.16 24.40
N ALA A 556 19.87 -16.16 24.53
CA ALA A 556 20.56 -16.50 25.76
C ALA A 556 20.24 -15.51 26.91
N LYS A 557 20.15 -14.21 26.63
CA LYS A 557 19.78 -13.18 27.61
C LYS A 557 18.30 -13.24 28.05
N ARG A 558 17.40 -13.74 27.20
CA ARG A 558 15.98 -13.95 27.58
C ARG A 558 15.74 -15.22 28.41
N ALA A 559 16.64 -16.17 28.33
CA ALA A 559 16.57 -17.44 29.08
C ALA A 559 17.26 -17.38 30.44
N ALA A 560 18.10 -16.38 30.70
CA ALA A 560 18.74 -16.05 31.99
C ALA A 560 17.91 -15.02 32.77
#